data_23e24a837d50bdeb3def9cb730c04a3a
#
_entry.id   23e24a837d50bdeb3def9cb730c04a3a
#
_cell.length_a   1.000
_cell.length_b   1.000
_cell.length_c   1.000
_cell.angle_alpha   90.00
_cell.angle_beta   90.00
_cell.angle_gamma   90.00
#
_symmetry.space_group_name_H-M   'P 1'
#
loop_
_entity.id
_entity.type
_entity.pdbx_description
1 polymer ?
#
loop_
_entity_poly.entity_id
_entity_poly.type
_entity_poly.pdbx_seq_one_letter_code
_entity_poly.pdbx_strand_id
1 'polypeptide(L)'
;MNPIKAFLCVVCCLSASNGMASGNPNGAPKHWALQASFGGTTLADDTSDGQDFYIGDEEGNYFALSADYYLNPHLVLTGNLYYEQDGIATQYAAGIGLKKVNMLGLEGGIKWYFCPQKWVVQPHIGGLIQTNFLNLKRMQGSETHVLQQAYPGSHVQMNYDVQCPAIALKPKIGVDIRIISSVSLCFAYDIGFGLGGHHRADMRFLDLPFTGQTCQYQADNIRTTVSLGLKIDFPTRPVSGKTVNNLFMILSAWLESKSQN
;
A
#
# COMPACT_ATOMS: atom_id res chain seq x y z
N MET A 1 -10.73 -21.79 3.05
CA MET A 1 -10.14 -21.83 1.69
C MET A 1 -8.99 -20.84 1.66
N ASN A 2 -7.78 -21.26 1.23
CA ASN A 2 -6.61 -20.41 1.25
C ASN A 2 -6.87 -19.18 0.31
N PRO A 3 -6.73 -17.94 0.79
CA PRO A 3 -7.05 -16.72 0.02
C PRO A 3 -6.27 -16.63 -1.31
N ILE A 4 -5.05 -17.18 -1.36
CA ILE A 4 -4.24 -17.26 -2.59
C ILE A 4 -4.90 -18.16 -3.65
N LYS A 5 -5.48 -19.30 -3.22
CA LYS A 5 -6.19 -20.20 -4.15
C LYS A 5 -7.49 -19.58 -4.68
N ALA A 6 -8.21 -18.85 -3.82
CA ALA A 6 -9.40 -18.11 -4.24
C ALA A 6 -9.05 -17.00 -5.25
N PHE A 7 -7.96 -16.27 -5.00
CA PHE A 7 -7.45 -15.24 -5.89
C PHE A 7 -7.03 -15.82 -7.26
N LEU A 8 -6.27 -16.94 -7.26
CA LEU A 8 -5.88 -17.62 -8.50
C LEU A 8 -7.11 -18.13 -9.28
N CYS A 9 -8.12 -18.70 -8.62
CA CYS A 9 -9.36 -19.10 -9.28
C CYS A 9 -10.09 -17.93 -9.92
N VAL A 10 -10.20 -16.79 -9.21
CA VAL A 10 -10.83 -15.59 -9.76
C VAL A 10 -10.06 -15.07 -10.98
N VAL A 11 -8.73 -15.02 -10.92
CA VAL A 11 -7.87 -14.62 -12.05
C VAL A 11 -8.00 -15.60 -13.21
N CYS A 12 -8.02 -16.90 -12.96
CA CYS A 12 -8.23 -17.92 -14.01
C CYS A 12 -9.64 -17.86 -14.62
N CYS A 13 -10.68 -17.62 -13.82
CA CYS A 13 -12.05 -17.44 -14.33
C CYS A 13 -12.19 -16.16 -15.16
N LEU A 14 -11.53 -15.07 -14.74
CA LEU A 14 -11.50 -13.81 -15.50
C LEU A 14 -10.69 -13.93 -16.79
N SER A 15 -9.60 -14.72 -16.81
CA SER A 15 -8.83 -14.98 -18.02
C SER A 15 -9.55 -15.93 -19.01
N ALA A 16 -10.33 -16.89 -18.49
CA ALA A 16 -11.16 -17.77 -19.33
C ALA A 16 -12.37 -17.02 -19.95
N SER A 17 -12.80 -15.92 -19.34
CA SER A 17 -13.86 -15.05 -19.86
C SER A 17 -13.40 -14.04 -20.91
N ASN A 18 -12.29 -14.27 -21.60
CA ASN A 18 -11.76 -13.39 -22.67
C ASN A 18 -12.77 -13.06 -23.79
N GLY A 19 -13.89 -13.79 -23.86
CA GLY A 19 -15.02 -13.43 -24.72
C GLY A 19 -15.96 -12.37 -24.16
N MET A 20 -15.95 -12.09 -22.86
CA MET A 20 -16.93 -11.19 -22.24
C MET A 20 -16.48 -9.72 -22.17
N ALA A 21 -15.18 -9.47 -22.17
CA ALA A 21 -14.63 -8.10 -22.25
C ALA A 21 -14.39 -7.68 -23.71
N SER A 22 -15.09 -8.26 -24.67
CA SER A 22 -15.13 -7.84 -26.06
C SER A 22 -15.76 -6.46 -26.19
N GLY A 23 -15.14 -5.48 -25.54
CA GLY A 23 -15.28 -4.10 -25.96
C GLY A 23 -14.78 -4.03 -27.40
N ASN A 24 -15.58 -3.45 -28.27
CA ASN A 24 -15.31 -3.18 -29.67
C ASN A 24 -13.79 -3.09 -29.93
N PRO A 25 -13.18 -3.98 -30.71
CA PRO A 25 -11.74 -3.94 -31.01
C PRO A 25 -11.29 -2.61 -31.63
N ASN A 26 -12.22 -1.83 -32.16
CA ASN A 26 -12.03 -0.50 -32.74
C ASN A 26 -12.33 0.65 -31.75
N GLY A 27 -12.45 0.40 -30.45
CA GLY A 27 -12.65 1.46 -29.46
C GLY A 27 -11.49 2.45 -29.46
N ALA A 28 -11.78 3.74 -29.25
CA ALA A 28 -10.79 4.80 -29.16
C ALA A 28 -9.68 4.41 -28.17
N PRO A 29 -8.40 4.75 -28.48
CA PRO A 29 -7.29 4.47 -27.57
C PRO A 29 -7.51 5.21 -26.25
N LYS A 30 -7.04 4.61 -25.16
CA LYS A 30 -7.04 5.27 -23.86
C LYS A 30 -6.02 6.41 -23.91
N HIS A 31 -6.40 7.57 -23.39
CA HIS A 31 -5.51 8.72 -23.29
C HIS A 31 -5.19 9.04 -21.84
N TRP A 32 -6.17 8.91 -20.96
CA TRP A 32 -6.07 9.23 -19.54
C TRP A 32 -6.71 8.15 -18.68
N ALA A 33 -6.25 8.05 -17.45
CA ALA A 33 -6.97 7.33 -16.42
C ALA A 33 -6.84 8.06 -15.09
N LEU A 34 -7.85 7.91 -14.24
CA LEU A 34 -7.83 8.32 -12.84
C LEU A 34 -7.90 7.08 -11.98
N GLN A 35 -7.12 7.04 -10.91
CA GLN A 35 -7.07 5.92 -9.98
C GLN A 35 -7.10 6.42 -8.54
N ALA A 36 -7.88 5.78 -7.71
CA ALA A 36 -7.81 5.89 -6.26
C ALA A 36 -7.28 4.59 -5.68
N SER A 37 -6.30 4.65 -4.81
CA SER A 37 -5.66 3.48 -4.20
C SER A 37 -5.59 3.65 -2.69
N PHE A 38 -5.68 2.53 -1.98
CA PHE A 38 -5.44 2.42 -0.56
C PHE A 38 -4.59 1.17 -0.29
N GLY A 39 -3.89 1.15 0.82
CA GLY A 39 -3.00 0.03 1.12
C GLY A 39 -2.37 0.11 2.50
N GLY A 40 -1.50 -0.85 2.76
CA GLY A 40 -0.63 -0.89 3.91
C GLY A 40 0.82 -0.60 3.52
N THR A 41 1.54 0.02 4.42
CA THR A 41 2.98 0.26 4.30
C THR A 41 3.69 -0.23 5.55
N THR A 42 4.91 -0.72 5.37
CA THR A 42 5.80 -1.17 6.46
C THR A 42 7.21 -0.69 6.18
N LEU A 43 7.96 -0.38 7.23
CA LEU A 43 9.39 -0.18 7.13
C LEU A 43 10.07 -1.53 6.91
N ALA A 44 10.98 -1.61 5.95
CA ALA A 44 11.81 -2.78 5.74
C ALA A 44 13.16 -2.56 6.44
N ASP A 45 13.85 -3.65 6.73
CA ASP A 45 15.21 -3.59 7.27
C ASP A 45 15.30 -2.93 8.65
N ASP A 46 14.35 -3.21 9.53
CA ASP A 46 14.40 -2.80 10.91
C ASP A 46 15.31 -3.72 11.74
N THR A 47 16.02 -3.13 12.67
CA THR A 47 16.80 -3.86 13.68
C THR A 47 16.33 -3.47 15.07
N SER A 48 16.08 -4.48 15.89
CA SER A 48 15.70 -4.30 17.29
C SER A 48 16.56 -5.24 18.17
N ASP A 49 17.17 -4.69 19.21
CA ASP A 49 17.93 -5.44 20.19
C ASP A 49 17.16 -5.52 21.53
N GLY A 50 16.33 -6.47 21.67
CA GLY A 50 15.62 -6.74 22.92
C GLY A 50 15.46 -8.25 23.10
N GLN A 51 15.74 -8.77 24.31
CA GLN A 51 15.63 -10.21 24.57
C GLN A 51 14.18 -10.62 24.88
N ASP A 52 13.49 -9.85 25.72
CA ASP A 52 12.17 -10.20 26.21
C ASP A 52 11.06 -9.33 25.59
N PHE A 53 11.41 -8.22 25.01
CA PHE A 53 10.52 -7.34 24.26
C PHE A 53 11.32 -6.58 23.21
N TYR A 54 10.67 -6.21 22.13
CA TYR A 54 11.29 -5.41 21.10
C TYR A 54 10.34 -4.40 20.50
N ILE A 55 10.92 -3.35 19.94
CA ILE A 55 10.25 -2.35 19.15
C ILE A 55 10.26 -2.85 17.71
N GLY A 56 9.17 -2.71 16.99
CA GLY A 56 9.08 -2.96 15.57
C GLY A 56 8.41 -1.80 14.86
N ASP A 57 8.34 -1.90 13.56
CA ASP A 57 7.47 -1.02 12.81
C ASP A 57 5.99 -1.37 13.06
N GLU A 58 5.13 -0.37 13.03
CA GLU A 58 3.69 -0.54 12.99
C GLU A 58 3.24 -0.45 11.53
N GLU A 59 2.41 -1.38 11.09
CA GLU A 59 1.79 -1.30 9.78
C GLU A 59 1.11 0.05 9.61
N GLY A 60 1.54 0.78 8.61
CA GLY A 60 1.01 2.08 8.26
C GLY A 60 -0.08 2.00 7.22
N ASN A 61 -0.71 3.15 6.95
CA ASN A 61 -1.71 3.28 5.93
C ASN A 61 -1.17 4.07 4.74
N TYR A 62 -1.54 3.66 3.53
CA TYR A 62 -1.22 4.34 2.29
C TYR A 62 -2.49 4.68 1.53
N PHE A 63 -2.59 5.93 1.06
CA PHE A 63 -3.66 6.41 0.19
C PHE A 63 -3.05 7.21 -0.95
N ALA A 64 -3.55 7.00 -2.17
CA ALA A 64 -3.11 7.79 -3.32
C ALA A 64 -4.26 8.06 -4.30
N LEU A 65 -4.23 9.27 -4.86
CA LEU A 65 -5.00 9.66 -6.03
C LEU A 65 -4.05 9.86 -7.19
N SER A 66 -4.27 9.11 -8.26
CA SER A 66 -3.36 9.05 -9.40
C SER A 66 -4.03 9.51 -10.68
N ALA A 67 -3.25 10.15 -11.54
CA ALA A 67 -3.59 10.42 -12.92
C ALA A 67 -2.54 9.75 -13.83
N ASP A 68 -3.01 8.95 -14.77
CA ASP A 68 -2.19 8.26 -15.75
C ASP A 68 -2.41 8.90 -17.12
N TYR A 69 -1.33 9.13 -17.89
CA TYR A 69 -1.37 9.57 -19.27
C TYR A 69 -0.67 8.56 -20.17
N TYR A 70 -1.40 7.98 -21.10
CA TYR A 70 -0.91 6.96 -22.02
C TYR A 70 -0.15 7.59 -23.18
N LEU A 71 1.19 7.50 -23.17
CA LEU A 71 2.05 7.92 -24.29
C LEU A 71 1.87 6.96 -25.49
N ASN A 72 1.74 5.68 -25.19
CA ASN A 72 1.45 4.63 -26.16
C ASN A 72 0.74 3.45 -25.43
N PRO A 73 0.34 2.37 -26.14
CA PRO A 73 -0.34 1.23 -25.50
C PRO A 73 0.39 0.55 -24.35
N HIS A 74 1.70 0.73 -24.26
CA HIS A 74 2.56 0.10 -23.24
C HIS A 74 3.17 1.06 -22.25
N LEU A 75 3.40 2.32 -22.63
CA LEU A 75 4.08 3.31 -21.80
C LEU A 75 3.12 4.37 -21.29
N VAL A 76 3.14 4.57 -19.98
CA VAL A 76 2.25 5.50 -19.27
C VAL A 76 3.08 6.40 -18.37
N LEU A 77 2.83 7.71 -18.44
CA LEU A 77 3.23 8.66 -17.41
C LEU A 77 2.21 8.62 -16.28
N THR A 78 2.68 8.61 -15.03
CA THR A 78 1.81 8.61 -13.85
C THR A 78 2.22 9.71 -12.89
N GLY A 79 1.23 10.37 -12.31
CA GLY A 79 1.41 11.34 -11.24
C GLY A 79 0.40 11.05 -10.13
N ASN A 80 0.85 11.05 -8.88
CA ASN A 80 0.04 10.73 -7.72
C ASN A 80 0.16 11.84 -6.68
N LEU A 81 -0.97 12.14 -6.02
CA LEU A 81 -1.00 12.77 -4.70
C LEU A 81 -1.15 11.65 -3.69
N TYR A 82 -0.23 11.53 -2.75
CA TYR A 82 -0.25 10.43 -1.77
C TYR A 82 -0.24 10.94 -0.33
N TYR A 83 -0.78 10.12 0.55
CA TYR A 83 -0.66 10.19 1.99
C TYR A 83 -0.22 8.83 2.51
N GLU A 84 0.79 8.84 3.37
CA GLU A 84 1.37 7.64 3.97
C GLU A 84 1.58 7.88 5.47
N GLN A 85 1.29 6.87 6.26
CA GLN A 85 1.49 6.89 7.68
C GLN A 85 2.32 5.68 8.09
N ASP A 86 3.45 5.92 8.72
CA ASP A 86 4.27 4.89 9.36
C ASP A 86 4.15 4.99 10.88
N GLY A 87 4.63 3.97 11.58
CA GLY A 87 4.64 3.98 13.03
C GLY A 87 5.76 3.15 13.63
N ILE A 88 6.08 3.46 14.88
CA ILE A 88 6.92 2.66 15.75
C ILE A 88 6.02 2.13 16.85
N ALA A 89 6.03 0.82 17.06
CA ALA A 89 5.20 0.15 18.05
C ALA A 89 5.98 -0.92 18.82
N THR A 90 5.46 -1.29 19.99
CA THR A 90 5.96 -2.47 20.68
C THR A 90 5.25 -3.70 20.16
N GLN A 91 5.97 -4.74 19.80
CA GLN A 91 5.37 -5.97 19.30
C GLN A 91 4.73 -6.82 20.41
N TYR A 92 5.21 -6.75 21.64
CA TYR A 92 4.62 -7.48 22.78
C TYR A 92 3.34 -6.84 23.34
N ALA A 93 3.19 -5.56 23.21
CA ALA A 93 1.96 -4.86 23.54
C ALA A 93 1.09 -4.77 22.29
N ALA A 94 0.66 -5.91 21.77
CA ALA A 94 -0.05 -6.01 20.51
C ALA A 94 -1.01 -4.83 20.27
N GLY A 95 -0.69 -3.98 19.31
CA GLY A 95 -1.54 -2.88 18.88
C GLY A 95 -1.32 -1.53 19.57
N ILE A 96 -0.26 -1.30 20.33
CA ILE A 96 0.07 0.04 20.84
C ILE A 96 1.08 0.69 19.91
N GLY A 97 0.58 1.51 18.99
CA GLY A 97 1.41 2.44 18.22
C GLY A 97 1.98 3.50 19.16
N LEU A 98 3.29 3.51 19.35
CA LEU A 98 3.95 4.47 20.24
C LEU A 98 4.17 5.81 19.56
N LYS A 99 4.54 5.79 18.27
CA LYS A 99 4.78 7.01 17.49
C LYS A 99 4.32 6.83 16.05
N LYS A 100 3.39 7.67 15.63
CA LYS A 100 2.94 7.72 14.23
C LYS A 100 3.56 8.91 13.52
N VAL A 101 4.00 8.67 12.29
CA VAL A 101 4.65 9.67 11.44
C VAL A 101 3.94 9.71 10.10
N ASN A 102 3.50 10.91 9.71
CA ASN A 102 2.74 11.09 8.50
C ASN A 102 3.60 11.71 7.41
N MET A 103 3.42 11.26 6.19
CA MET A 103 3.99 11.83 4.98
C MET A 103 2.87 12.20 4.01
N LEU A 104 3.04 13.30 3.34
CA LEU A 104 2.15 13.78 2.29
C LEU A 104 3.03 14.37 1.18
N GLY A 105 2.74 14.04 -0.06
CA GLY A 105 3.53 14.56 -1.15
C GLY A 105 3.01 14.18 -2.53
N LEU A 106 3.88 14.35 -3.49
CA LEU A 106 3.63 13.98 -4.88
C LEU A 106 4.55 12.83 -5.27
N GLU A 107 4.03 11.94 -6.08
CA GLU A 107 4.81 10.92 -6.77
C GLU A 107 4.66 11.15 -8.28
N GLY A 108 5.74 10.95 -9.01
CA GLY A 108 5.73 11.03 -10.47
C GLY A 108 6.65 9.99 -11.09
N GLY A 109 6.24 9.45 -12.23
CA GLY A 109 7.07 8.45 -12.89
C GLY A 109 6.41 7.79 -14.08
N ILE A 110 6.84 6.58 -14.37
CA ILE A 110 6.43 5.81 -15.54
C ILE A 110 5.96 4.41 -15.15
N LYS A 111 5.01 3.89 -15.96
CA LYS A 111 4.56 2.48 -15.91
C LYS A 111 4.74 1.87 -17.30
N TRP A 112 5.22 0.64 -17.36
CA TRP A 112 5.32 -0.14 -18.58
C TRP A 112 4.43 -1.37 -18.49
N TYR A 113 3.41 -1.46 -19.37
CA TYR A 113 2.51 -2.58 -19.49
C TYR A 113 3.05 -3.62 -20.46
N PHE A 114 3.12 -4.88 -20.02
CA PHE A 114 3.61 -5.97 -20.85
C PHE A 114 2.61 -6.40 -21.91
N CYS A 115 1.32 -6.22 -21.64
CA CYS A 115 0.23 -6.66 -22.50
C CYS A 115 -0.47 -5.50 -23.20
N PRO A 116 -0.99 -5.71 -24.41
CA PRO A 116 -1.80 -4.72 -25.12
C PRO A 116 -3.03 -4.29 -24.29
N GLN A 117 -3.47 -3.05 -24.47
CA GLN A 117 -4.61 -2.46 -23.74
C GLN A 117 -5.94 -3.25 -23.87
N LYS A 118 -6.06 -4.13 -24.89
CA LYS A 118 -7.24 -4.98 -25.08
C LYS A 118 -7.36 -6.13 -24.10
N TRP A 119 -6.28 -6.52 -23.43
CA TRP A 119 -6.28 -7.63 -22.49
C TRP A 119 -7.01 -7.26 -21.21
N VAL A 120 -7.66 -8.25 -20.58
CA VAL A 120 -8.36 -8.08 -19.30
C VAL A 120 -7.37 -7.89 -18.16
N VAL A 121 -6.31 -8.70 -18.18
CA VAL A 121 -5.24 -8.66 -17.16
C VAL A 121 -4.04 -7.96 -17.77
N GLN A 122 -3.58 -6.89 -17.15
CA GLN A 122 -2.51 -6.03 -17.63
C GLN A 122 -1.41 -5.90 -16.57
N PRO A 123 -0.47 -6.86 -16.53
CA PRO A 123 0.68 -6.73 -15.65
C PRO A 123 1.59 -5.59 -16.12
N HIS A 124 2.18 -4.89 -15.16
CA HIS A 124 3.07 -3.76 -15.43
C HIS A 124 4.19 -3.68 -14.39
N ILE A 125 5.27 -3.04 -14.80
CA ILE A 125 6.33 -2.56 -13.92
C ILE A 125 6.39 -1.03 -14.01
N GLY A 126 6.98 -0.39 -13.02
CA GLY A 126 7.12 1.05 -13.01
C GLY A 126 8.22 1.53 -12.09
N GLY A 127 8.48 2.81 -12.17
CA GLY A 127 9.35 3.52 -11.26
C GLY A 127 8.78 4.90 -11.00
N LEU A 128 8.73 5.28 -9.73
CA LEU A 128 8.24 6.56 -9.26
C LEU A 128 9.33 7.29 -8.50
N ILE A 129 9.34 8.60 -8.58
CA ILE A 129 10.03 9.49 -7.66
C ILE A 129 8.96 10.04 -6.74
N GLN A 130 9.14 9.84 -5.47
CA GLN A 130 8.27 10.33 -4.40
C GLN A 130 8.91 11.55 -3.76
N THR A 131 8.14 12.61 -3.55
CA THR A 131 8.53 13.78 -2.77
C THR A 131 7.68 13.84 -1.51
N ASN A 132 8.24 14.34 -0.42
CA ASN A 132 7.52 14.47 0.84
C ASN A 132 7.57 15.93 1.31
N PHE A 133 6.45 16.44 1.83
CA PHE A 133 6.31 17.81 2.32
C PHE A 133 6.14 17.89 3.85
N LEU A 134 5.91 16.75 4.51
CA LEU A 134 5.69 16.68 5.95
C LEU A 134 6.88 16.04 6.67
N ASN A 135 7.10 16.46 7.91
CA ASN A 135 8.06 15.83 8.81
C ASN A 135 9.51 15.74 8.27
N LEU A 136 9.90 16.72 7.43
CA LEU A 136 11.26 16.82 6.87
C LEU A 136 12.30 17.20 7.93
N LYS A 137 11.88 17.88 8.99
CA LYS A 137 12.73 18.22 10.10
C LYS A 137 12.86 17.03 11.03
N ARG A 138 14.04 16.87 11.59
CA ARG A 138 14.32 15.89 12.62
C ARG A 138 13.40 16.11 13.83
N MET A 139 12.64 15.10 14.18
CA MET A 139 11.74 15.08 15.32
C MET A 139 12.40 14.25 16.42
N GLN A 140 12.70 14.90 17.54
CA GLN A 140 13.26 14.25 18.72
C GLN A 140 12.33 14.52 19.90
N GLY A 141 12.15 13.50 20.73
CA GLY A 141 11.33 13.66 21.93
C GLY A 141 11.41 12.45 22.83
N SER A 142 10.78 12.59 23.99
CA SER A 142 10.60 11.53 24.96
C SER A 142 9.13 11.47 25.34
N GLU A 143 8.53 10.32 25.23
CA GLU A 143 7.13 10.07 25.59
C GLU A 143 7.06 8.90 26.57
N THR A 144 6.15 8.97 27.55
CA THR A 144 5.89 7.87 28.48
C THR A 144 4.51 7.32 28.20
N HIS A 145 4.43 6.02 27.97
CA HIS A 145 3.21 5.30 27.66
C HIS A 145 2.91 4.25 28.73
N VAL A 146 1.62 4.02 28.97
CA VAL A 146 1.13 2.97 29.87
C VAL A 146 0.74 1.79 29.02
N LEU A 147 1.31 0.62 29.30
CA LEU A 147 0.98 -0.61 28.60
C LEU A 147 -0.41 -1.10 29.02
N GLN A 148 -1.24 -1.48 28.06
CA GLN A 148 -2.63 -1.88 28.33
C GLN A 148 -2.83 -3.39 28.29
N GLN A 149 -2.06 -4.13 27.48
CA GLN A 149 -2.32 -5.55 27.22
C GLN A 149 -1.30 -6.49 27.86
N ALA A 150 -0.03 -6.39 27.50
CA ALA A 150 0.97 -7.37 27.93
C ALA A 150 1.38 -7.23 29.41
N TYR A 151 1.41 -6.04 29.96
CA TYR A 151 1.76 -5.74 31.36
C TYR A 151 0.93 -4.53 31.80
N PRO A 152 -0.37 -4.71 32.10
CA PRO A 152 -1.26 -3.60 32.37
C PRO A 152 -0.78 -2.71 33.52
N GLY A 153 -0.71 -1.40 33.23
CA GLY A 153 -0.27 -0.40 34.19
C GLY A 153 1.24 -0.15 34.24
N SER A 154 2.04 -0.95 33.55
CA SER A 154 3.49 -0.68 33.44
C SER A 154 3.79 0.51 32.55
N HIS A 155 4.76 1.32 32.93
CA HIS A 155 5.17 2.50 32.19
C HIS A 155 6.42 2.20 31.35
N VAL A 156 6.37 2.67 30.10
CA VAL A 156 7.46 2.60 29.14
C VAL A 156 7.82 4.02 28.73
N GLN A 157 9.08 4.40 28.88
CA GLN A 157 9.62 5.63 28.33
C GLN A 157 10.25 5.33 26.99
N MET A 158 9.81 6.03 25.95
CA MET A 158 10.37 5.95 24.61
C MET A 158 11.01 7.29 24.24
N ASN A 159 12.30 7.25 23.94
CA ASN A 159 13.00 8.37 23.29
C ASN A 159 13.03 8.08 21.81
N TYR A 160 12.55 8.99 21.01
CA TYR A 160 12.51 8.83 19.55
C TYR A 160 13.31 9.90 18.83
N ASP A 161 13.85 9.52 17.70
CA ASP A 161 14.59 10.36 16.77
C ASP A 161 14.21 9.94 15.35
N VAL A 162 13.33 10.71 14.74
CA VAL A 162 12.71 10.37 13.44
C VAL A 162 12.86 11.53 12.48
N GLN A 163 13.26 11.22 11.27
CA GLN A 163 13.26 12.14 10.13
C GLN A 163 12.79 11.41 8.89
N CYS A 164 11.73 11.93 8.26
CA CYS A 164 11.25 11.40 7.00
C CYS A 164 12.15 11.82 5.84
N PRO A 165 12.33 10.98 4.81
CA PRO A 165 13.04 11.35 3.60
C PRO A 165 12.28 12.44 2.83
N ALA A 166 13.00 13.39 2.26
CA ALA A 166 12.42 14.41 1.38
C ALA A 166 12.09 13.83 -0.01
N ILE A 167 12.88 12.85 -0.45
CA ILE A 167 12.75 12.19 -1.75
C ILE A 167 12.95 10.69 -1.56
N ALA A 168 12.18 9.89 -2.30
CA ALA A 168 12.40 8.45 -2.39
C ALA A 168 12.26 7.97 -3.85
N LEU A 169 12.95 6.87 -4.17
CA LEU A 169 12.77 6.13 -5.42
C LEU A 169 11.88 4.92 -5.12
N LYS A 170 10.83 4.72 -5.91
CA LYS A 170 9.85 3.64 -5.73
C LYS A 170 9.73 2.77 -6.98
N PRO A 171 10.58 1.74 -7.18
CA PRO A 171 10.27 0.66 -8.12
C PRO A 171 8.95 0.00 -7.73
N LYS A 172 8.14 -0.31 -8.73
CA LYS A 172 6.77 -0.78 -8.59
C LYS A 172 6.49 -1.92 -9.54
N ILE A 173 5.80 -2.94 -9.05
CA ILE A 173 5.19 -3.97 -9.87
C ILE A 173 3.68 -3.96 -9.61
N GLY A 174 2.90 -4.29 -10.61
CA GLY A 174 1.45 -4.32 -10.41
C GLY A 174 0.70 -5.05 -11.51
N VAL A 175 -0.58 -5.19 -11.29
CA VAL A 175 -1.52 -5.76 -12.26
C VAL A 175 -2.84 -5.00 -12.21
N ASP A 176 -3.31 -4.60 -13.38
CA ASP A 176 -4.63 -4.02 -13.56
C ASP A 176 -5.55 -5.08 -14.16
N ILE A 177 -6.66 -5.35 -13.51
CA ILE A 177 -7.66 -6.32 -13.94
C ILE A 177 -8.92 -5.54 -14.34
N ARG A 178 -9.25 -5.56 -15.64
CA ARG A 178 -10.44 -4.88 -16.14
C ARG A 178 -11.70 -5.62 -15.69
N ILE A 179 -12.55 -4.93 -14.94
CA ILE A 179 -13.83 -5.46 -14.46
C ILE A 179 -14.95 -5.12 -15.45
N ILE A 180 -14.99 -3.86 -15.86
CA ILE A 180 -15.96 -3.32 -16.80
C ILE A 180 -15.20 -2.53 -17.87
N SER A 181 -15.81 -2.19 -18.99
CA SER A 181 -15.16 -1.63 -20.17
C SER A 181 -14.09 -0.55 -19.92
N SER A 182 -14.29 0.32 -18.94
CA SER A 182 -13.36 1.41 -18.58
C SER A 182 -12.90 1.38 -17.14
N VAL A 183 -13.34 0.38 -16.34
CA VAL A 183 -13.01 0.27 -14.92
C VAL A 183 -12.14 -0.94 -14.69
N SER A 184 -11.04 -0.73 -13.98
CA SER A 184 -10.09 -1.78 -13.61
C SER A 184 -9.83 -1.78 -12.12
N LEU A 185 -9.67 -2.96 -11.55
CA LEU A 185 -9.11 -3.16 -10.23
C LEU A 185 -7.59 -3.23 -10.35
N CYS A 186 -6.88 -2.49 -9.54
CA CYS A 186 -5.42 -2.37 -9.59
C CYS A 186 -4.83 -2.93 -8.32
N PHE A 187 -3.85 -3.82 -8.45
CA PHE A 187 -3.03 -4.31 -7.36
C PHE A 187 -1.60 -3.88 -7.62
N ALA A 188 -0.93 -3.40 -6.60
CA ALA A 188 0.46 -3.02 -6.73
C ALA A 188 1.25 -3.31 -5.47
N TYR A 189 2.53 -3.60 -5.68
CA TYR A 189 3.56 -3.70 -4.67
C TYR A 189 4.71 -2.78 -5.07
N ASP A 190 5.15 -1.95 -4.17
CA ASP A 190 6.30 -1.07 -4.39
C ASP A 190 7.24 -1.08 -3.19
N ILE A 191 8.52 -0.77 -3.47
CA ILE A 191 9.57 -0.62 -2.48
C ILE A 191 10.12 0.80 -2.60
N GLY A 192 9.94 1.60 -1.57
CA GLY A 192 10.44 2.96 -1.51
C GLY A 192 11.82 3.01 -0.87
N PHE A 193 12.80 3.53 -1.59
CA PHE A 193 14.14 3.81 -1.09
C PHE A 193 14.27 5.30 -0.79
N GLY A 194 14.12 5.67 0.49
CA GLY A 194 14.24 7.05 0.94
C GLY A 194 15.67 7.56 0.89
N LEU A 195 15.86 8.73 0.29
CA LEU A 195 17.15 9.41 0.26
C LEU A 195 17.31 10.27 1.52
N GLY A 196 18.11 9.79 2.45
CA GLY A 196 18.26 10.39 3.79
C GLY A 196 17.07 10.09 4.71
N GLY A 197 17.14 10.65 5.93
CA GLY A 197 16.20 10.34 6.98
C GLY A 197 16.57 9.06 7.75
N HIS A 198 15.88 8.83 8.85
CA HIS A 198 16.08 7.66 9.71
C HIS A 198 14.91 7.54 10.69
N HIS A 199 14.72 6.33 11.21
CA HIS A 199 13.82 6.04 12.31
C HIS A 199 14.63 5.37 13.41
N ARG A 200 14.73 6.02 14.59
CA ARG A 200 15.40 5.47 15.77
C ARG A 200 14.52 5.67 16.99
N ALA A 201 14.53 4.67 17.85
CA ALA A 201 13.90 4.78 19.16
C ALA A 201 14.67 3.97 20.20
N ASP A 202 14.80 4.56 21.40
CA ASP A 202 15.28 3.88 22.59
C ASP A 202 14.11 3.74 23.55
N MET A 203 13.81 2.53 23.98
CA MET A 203 12.74 2.25 24.91
C MET A 203 13.28 1.72 26.22
N ARG A 204 12.72 2.18 27.32
CA ARG A 204 13.09 1.75 28.67
C ARG A 204 11.84 1.47 29.50
N PHE A 205 11.82 0.30 30.15
CA PHE A 205 10.80 -0.01 31.15
C PHE A 205 11.12 0.69 32.49
N LEU A 206 10.10 1.34 33.05
CA LEU A 206 10.21 2.08 34.31
C LEU A 206 9.77 1.23 35.51
N ASP A 207 8.91 0.23 35.28
CA ASP A 207 8.28 -0.57 36.33
C ASP A 207 8.64 -2.05 36.23
N LEU A 208 8.33 -2.79 37.32
CA LEU A 208 8.47 -4.24 37.38
C LEU A 208 7.52 -4.93 36.36
N PRO A 209 7.89 -6.10 35.83
CA PRO A 209 9.07 -6.91 36.17
C PRO A 209 10.35 -6.52 35.39
N PHE A 210 10.27 -5.60 34.44
CA PHE A 210 11.35 -5.29 33.50
C PHE A 210 12.09 -3.98 33.80
N THR A 211 12.02 -3.50 35.02
CA THR A 211 12.64 -2.21 35.41
C THR A 211 14.07 -2.10 34.95
N GLY A 212 14.36 -1.07 34.17
CA GLY A 212 15.70 -0.79 33.65
C GLY A 212 16.12 -1.58 32.41
N GLN A 213 15.32 -2.51 31.92
CA GLN A 213 15.56 -3.09 30.59
C GLN A 213 15.36 -2.05 29.51
N THR A 214 16.24 -2.08 28.52
CA THR A 214 16.22 -1.18 27.37
C THR A 214 16.15 -1.98 26.08
N CYS A 215 15.50 -1.40 25.09
CA CYS A 215 15.49 -1.91 23.73
C CYS A 215 15.78 -0.76 22.78
N GLN A 216 16.62 -0.99 21.80
CA GLN A 216 16.93 -0.02 20.75
C GLN A 216 16.31 -0.49 19.45
N TYR A 217 15.81 0.47 18.70
CA TYR A 217 15.23 0.26 17.37
C TYR A 217 15.88 1.21 16.39
N GLN A 218 16.25 0.69 15.25
CA GLN A 218 16.71 1.47 14.12
C GLN A 218 16.14 0.89 12.84
N ALA A 219 15.57 1.74 12.00
CA ALA A 219 15.20 1.38 10.65
C ALA A 219 15.70 2.42 9.66
N ASP A 220 16.16 1.94 8.51
CA ASP A 220 16.43 2.77 7.36
C ASP A 220 15.10 3.17 6.69
N ASN A 221 15.13 4.22 5.87
CA ASN A 221 13.95 4.67 5.14
C ASN A 221 13.66 3.80 3.89
N ILE A 222 13.67 2.49 4.06
CA ILE A 222 13.21 1.54 3.07
C ILE A 222 11.79 1.14 3.46
N ARG A 223 10.83 1.34 2.55
CA ARG A 223 9.42 1.06 2.78
C ARG A 223 8.89 0.10 1.76
N THR A 224 8.06 -0.81 2.19
CA THR A 224 7.28 -1.67 1.30
C THR A 224 5.82 -1.26 1.38
N THR A 225 5.17 -1.13 0.24
CA THR A 225 3.76 -0.76 0.15
C THR A 225 3.01 -1.80 -0.67
N VAL A 226 1.91 -2.31 -0.13
CA VAL A 226 0.94 -3.13 -0.85
C VAL A 226 -0.32 -2.31 -1.02
N SER A 227 -0.78 -2.12 -2.24
CA SER A 227 -1.95 -1.29 -2.49
C SER A 227 -2.97 -1.95 -3.42
N LEU A 228 -4.24 -1.63 -3.16
CA LEU A 228 -5.40 -1.96 -3.96
C LEU A 228 -6.04 -0.66 -4.44
N GLY A 229 -6.43 -0.60 -5.70
CA GLY A 229 -7.03 0.60 -6.26
C GLY A 229 -8.12 0.31 -7.27
N LEU A 230 -8.91 1.34 -7.54
CA LEU A 230 -9.88 1.39 -8.62
C LEU A 230 -9.44 2.43 -9.64
N LYS A 231 -9.35 2.02 -10.91
CA LYS A 231 -8.92 2.87 -12.02
C LYS A 231 -10.04 3.02 -13.05
N ILE A 232 -10.25 4.23 -13.54
CA ILE A 232 -11.19 4.57 -14.59
C ILE A 232 -10.43 5.14 -15.77
N ASP A 233 -10.53 4.48 -16.92
CA ASP A 233 -9.91 4.90 -18.18
C ASP A 233 -10.80 5.87 -18.97
N PHE A 234 -10.19 6.87 -19.59
CA PHE A 234 -10.87 7.84 -20.47
C PHE A 234 -10.31 7.80 -21.90
N PRO A 235 -11.17 7.96 -22.94
CA PRO A 235 -12.61 8.11 -22.85
C PRO A 235 -13.29 6.84 -22.31
N THR A 236 -14.36 7.04 -21.54
CA THR A 236 -15.16 5.92 -21.02
C THR A 236 -15.87 5.22 -22.18
N ARG A 237 -15.92 3.89 -22.10
CA ARG A 237 -16.62 3.07 -23.09
C ARG A 237 -18.01 2.70 -22.58
N PRO A 238 -19.01 2.59 -23.45
CA PRO A 238 -20.33 2.16 -23.03
C PRO A 238 -20.27 0.74 -22.45
N VAL A 239 -20.93 0.54 -21.33
CA VAL A 239 -21.02 -0.76 -20.65
C VAL A 239 -22.16 -1.55 -21.26
N SER A 240 -21.91 -2.80 -21.67
CA SER A 240 -23.01 -3.65 -22.17
C SER A 240 -23.88 -4.14 -21.01
N GLY A 241 -25.19 -4.19 -21.21
CA GLY A 241 -26.12 -4.70 -20.19
C GLY A 241 -25.80 -6.12 -19.72
N LYS A 242 -25.25 -6.97 -20.60
CA LYS A 242 -24.78 -8.32 -20.25
C LYS A 242 -23.64 -8.29 -19.24
N THR A 243 -22.70 -7.34 -19.38
CA THR A 243 -21.55 -7.20 -18.44
C THR A 243 -22.04 -6.78 -17.05
N VAL A 244 -23.01 -5.88 -16.98
CA VAL A 244 -23.61 -5.45 -15.70
C VAL A 244 -24.31 -6.62 -15.01
N ASN A 245 -25.14 -7.37 -15.74
CA ASN A 245 -25.84 -8.54 -15.18
C ASN A 245 -24.87 -9.62 -14.67
N ASN A 246 -23.81 -9.90 -15.41
CA ASN A 246 -22.81 -10.87 -14.98
C ASN A 246 -22.07 -10.40 -13.71
N LEU A 247 -21.77 -9.11 -13.59
CA LEU A 247 -21.17 -8.56 -12.38
C LEU A 247 -22.09 -8.70 -11.17
N PHE A 248 -23.39 -8.41 -11.35
CA PHE A 248 -24.39 -8.61 -10.30
C PHE A 248 -24.52 -10.07 -9.88
N MET A 249 -24.49 -11.02 -10.83
CA MET A 249 -24.50 -12.45 -10.50
C MET A 249 -23.27 -12.90 -9.71
N ILE A 250 -22.06 -12.40 -10.06
CA ILE A 250 -20.84 -12.71 -9.33
C ILE A 250 -20.88 -12.12 -7.90
N LEU A 251 -21.34 -10.87 -7.77
CA LEU A 251 -21.48 -10.21 -6.47
C LEU A 251 -22.51 -10.90 -5.58
N SER A 252 -23.68 -11.28 -6.13
CA SER A 252 -24.69 -11.99 -5.36
C SER A 252 -24.21 -13.37 -4.91
N ALA A 253 -23.56 -14.14 -5.78
CA ALA A 253 -22.99 -15.44 -5.42
C ALA A 253 -21.90 -15.31 -4.33
N TRP A 254 -21.09 -14.23 -4.37
CA TRP A 254 -20.08 -13.97 -3.35
C TRP A 254 -20.71 -13.59 -2.00
N LEU A 255 -21.75 -12.75 -2.01
CA LEU A 255 -22.48 -12.37 -0.79
C LEU A 255 -23.20 -13.57 -0.17
N GLU A 256 -23.83 -14.42 -0.99
CA GLU A 256 -24.47 -15.66 -0.53
C GLU A 256 -23.45 -16.62 0.10
N SER A 257 -22.26 -16.77 -0.49
CA SER A 257 -21.19 -17.60 0.08
C SER A 257 -20.66 -17.11 1.44
N LYS A 258 -20.75 -15.79 1.70
CA LYS A 258 -20.37 -15.20 3.00
C LYS A 258 -21.47 -15.32 4.05
N SER A 259 -22.73 -15.40 3.65
CA SER A 259 -23.85 -15.54 4.60
C SER A 259 -24.05 -16.96 5.14
N GLN A 260 -23.36 -17.94 4.54
CA GLN A 260 -23.40 -19.37 4.94
C GLN A 260 -22.25 -19.80 5.86
N ASN A 261 -21.29 -18.90 6.15
CA ASN A 261 -20.21 -19.08 7.12
C ASN A 261 -20.41 -18.16 8.33
#